data_87cecce7cae129a56800cd97b133e676
#
_entry.id   87cecce7cae129a56800cd97b133e676
#
_cell.length_a   1.000
_cell.length_b   1.000
_cell.length_c   1.000
_cell.angle_alpha   90.00
_cell.angle_beta   90.00
_cell.angle_gamma   90.00
#
_symmetry.space_group_name_H-M   'P 1'
#
loop_
_entity.id
_entity.type
_entity.pdbx_description
1 polymer ?
#
loop_
_entity_poly.entity_id
_entity_poly.type
_entity_poly.pdbx_seq_one_letter_code
_entity_poly.pdbx_strand_id
1 'polypeptide(L)'
;MSFNGEKPKPIPESIKDPADMSVNRSNTTQARDILKQDEGGNMNMSLAEMEKHLKTLRLHGMIATLETRIVQANQGASFTEVFACLIQDELDYRKSRLTQTRLKASGLTEQPTLTEFDWGFNPKLPKMDIYELVSGKFIREGHDALLIGSPGTGKSMIAKTVANAAILAGYKVVYREAHTFFEDLFEATQLKRRKKISKLFSETDLLIIDDLFLRKKMPEQAADDLLEIILNRYSAKKSTLLTSNRLVEDWGKLLRDNTASSAILDRLLHHGHLLKFEGKSYRLKEAASRISQSKQKKQDEKGKNMDLSKEDL
;
A
#
# COMPACT_ATOMS: atom_id res chain seq x y z
N MET A 1 -25.08 -17.84 -34.31
CA MET A 1 -23.77 -18.28 -33.76
C MET A 1 -23.75 -17.91 -32.31
N SER A 2 -23.88 -18.93 -31.45
CA SER A 2 -24.06 -18.78 -30.00
C SER A 2 -22.68 -18.66 -29.33
N PHE A 3 -22.45 -17.57 -28.62
CA PHE A 3 -21.26 -17.43 -27.76
C PHE A 3 -21.55 -18.06 -26.41
N ASN A 4 -20.88 -19.16 -26.09
CA ASN A 4 -20.86 -19.78 -24.79
C ASN A 4 -20.04 -18.89 -23.84
N GLY A 5 -20.70 -18.32 -22.85
CA GLY A 5 -20.06 -17.59 -21.77
C GLY A 5 -19.53 -18.56 -20.71
N GLU A 6 -18.24 -18.83 -20.71
CA GLU A 6 -17.58 -19.42 -19.55
C GLU A 6 -17.42 -18.38 -18.45
N LYS A 7 -17.96 -18.69 -17.29
CA LYS A 7 -17.76 -17.90 -16.07
C LYS A 7 -16.28 -18.01 -15.62
N PRO A 8 -15.63 -16.91 -15.23
CA PRO A 8 -14.28 -16.98 -14.66
C PRO A 8 -14.29 -17.80 -13.38
N LYS A 9 -13.31 -18.71 -13.23
CA LYS A 9 -13.07 -19.48 -12.02
C LYS A 9 -12.78 -18.56 -10.83
N PRO A 10 -13.27 -18.88 -9.63
CA PRO A 10 -13.00 -18.08 -8.44
C PRO A 10 -11.50 -18.12 -8.10
N ILE A 11 -10.96 -16.96 -7.74
CA ILE A 11 -9.61 -16.78 -7.19
C ILE A 11 -9.56 -17.52 -5.85
N PRO A 12 -8.53 -18.34 -5.58
CA PRO A 12 -8.43 -19.05 -4.30
C PRO A 12 -8.28 -18.06 -3.14
N GLU A 13 -9.08 -18.29 -2.11
CA GLU A 13 -9.04 -17.58 -0.84
C GLU A 13 -7.70 -17.75 -0.13
N SER A 14 -7.27 -16.66 0.50
CA SER A 14 -6.25 -16.58 1.55
C SER A 14 -4.80 -16.87 1.15
N ILE A 15 -4.08 -15.82 0.81
CA ILE A 15 -2.66 -15.73 1.19
C ILE A 15 -2.65 -15.50 2.71
N LYS A 16 -2.49 -16.58 3.46
CA LYS A 16 -2.22 -16.50 4.89
C LYS A 16 -0.90 -15.81 5.14
N ASP A 17 -0.86 -15.02 6.18
CA ASP A 17 0.30 -14.29 6.68
C ASP A 17 1.54 -15.20 6.72
N PRO A 18 2.71 -14.81 6.18
CA PRO A 18 3.94 -15.64 6.23
C PRO A 18 4.43 -15.93 7.64
N ALA A 19 3.91 -15.25 8.67
CA ALA A 19 4.25 -15.46 10.07
C ALA A 19 3.53 -16.67 10.70
N ASP A 20 2.49 -17.23 10.08
CA ASP A 20 1.66 -18.32 10.65
C ASP A 20 1.93 -19.69 10.02
N MET A 21 3.04 -19.83 9.30
CA MET A 21 3.56 -21.14 8.94
C MET A 21 4.21 -21.77 10.16
N SER A 22 3.40 -22.34 11.05
CA SER A 22 3.84 -23.34 11.99
C SER A 22 4.42 -24.49 11.15
N VAL A 23 5.73 -24.48 10.99
CA VAL A 23 6.49 -25.57 10.36
C VAL A 23 6.09 -26.85 11.05
N ASN A 24 5.39 -27.71 10.32
CA ASN A 24 4.89 -28.97 10.82
C ASN A 24 6.10 -29.78 11.31
N ARG A 25 6.32 -29.90 12.63
CA ARG A 25 7.50 -30.53 13.26
C ARG A 25 7.74 -31.96 12.75
N SER A 26 6.70 -32.62 12.24
CA SER A 26 6.79 -33.95 11.62
C SER A 26 7.62 -33.97 10.32
N ASN A 27 7.52 -32.93 9.48
CA ASN A 27 8.28 -32.86 8.22
C ASN A 27 9.78 -32.59 8.46
N THR A 28 10.10 -31.82 9.51
CA THR A 28 11.49 -31.54 9.89
C THR A 28 12.24 -32.80 10.32
N THR A 29 11.55 -33.71 11.04
CA THR A 29 12.12 -34.98 11.47
C THR A 29 12.35 -35.92 10.30
N GLN A 30 11.38 -36.05 9.37
CA GLN A 30 11.52 -36.87 8.18
C GLN A 30 12.65 -36.42 7.25
N ALA A 31 12.79 -35.12 6.98
CA ALA A 31 13.87 -34.59 6.15
C ALA A 31 15.27 -34.88 6.75
N ARG A 32 15.39 -34.79 8.10
CA ARG A 32 16.64 -35.10 8.82
C ARG A 32 16.99 -36.58 8.82
N ASP A 33 15.99 -37.45 8.91
CA ASP A 33 16.20 -38.92 8.94
C ASP A 33 16.57 -39.49 7.54
N ILE A 34 16.03 -38.88 6.47
CA ILE A 34 16.35 -39.28 5.08
C ILE A 34 17.82 -38.99 4.76
N LEU A 35 18.36 -37.84 5.21
CA LEU A 35 19.76 -37.46 4.96
C LEU A 35 20.79 -38.24 5.78
N LYS A 36 20.35 -39.01 6.81
CA LYS A 36 21.24 -39.85 7.63
C LYS A 36 21.43 -41.28 7.09
N GLN A 37 20.63 -41.72 6.09
CA GLN A 37 20.62 -43.11 5.62
C GLN A 37 21.59 -43.44 4.48
N ASP A 38 22.33 -42.47 3.90
CA ASP A 38 23.26 -42.70 2.81
C ASP A 38 24.72 -42.69 3.30
N GLU A 39 25.20 -43.81 3.87
CA GLU A 39 26.62 -44.11 4.13
C GLU A 39 27.26 -44.77 2.91
N GLY A 40 27.23 -44.15 1.76
CA GLY A 40 27.88 -44.68 0.55
C GLY A 40 28.50 -43.57 -0.26
N GLY A 41 29.80 -43.30 -0.02
CA GLY A 41 30.82 -42.73 -0.93
C GLY A 41 30.51 -41.57 -1.89
N ASN A 42 29.42 -40.90 -1.75
CA ASN A 42 29.05 -39.73 -2.53
C ASN A 42 29.18 -38.47 -1.65
N MET A 43 29.50 -37.34 -2.25
CA MET A 43 29.66 -36.04 -1.57
C MET A 43 28.32 -35.61 -0.98
N ASN A 44 27.89 -36.28 0.12
CA ASN A 44 26.62 -36.03 0.79
C ASN A 44 26.77 -34.85 1.75
N MET A 45 26.41 -33.66 1.26
CA MET A 45 26.33 -32.48 2.06
C MET A 45 25.12 -32.62 3.00
N SER A 46 25.33 -32.51 4.31
CA SER A 46 24.24 -32.53 5.28
C SER A 46 23.28 -31.34 5.08
N LEU A 47 22.03 -31.49 5.53
CA LEU A 47 21.05 -30.40 5.45
C LEU A 47 21.59 -29.09 6.07
N ALA A 48 22.25 -29.20 7.23
CA ALA A 48 22.85 -28.04 7.93
C ALA A 48 23.96 -27.37 7.13
N GLU A 49 24.74 -28.15 6.36
CA GLU A 49 25.78 -27.61 5.47
C GLU A 49 25.16 -26.94 4.25
N MET A 50 24.10 -27.52 3.65
CA MET A 50 23.34 -26.91 2.56
C MET A 50 22.76 -25.55 3.00
N GLU A 51 22.11 -25.49 4.16
CA GLU A 51 21.60 -24.24 4.71
C GLU A 51 22.69 -23.20 4.93
N LYS A 52 23.86 -23.62 5.46
CA LYS A 52 25.00 -22.75 5.69
C LYS A 52 25.52 -22.17 4.35
N HIS A 53 25.64 -22.98 3.31
CA HIS A 53 26.08 -22.53 2.00
C HIS A 53 25.05 -21.63 1.32
N LEU A 54 23.76 -21.98 1.36
CA LEU A 54 22.68 -21.12 0.85
C LEU A 54 22.63 -19.77 1.57
N LYS A 55 22.89 -19.75 2.89
CA LYS A 55 23.01 -18.51 3.67
C LYS A 55 24.20 -17.66 3.21
N THR A 56 25.34 -18.27 2.95
CA THR A 56 26.53 -17.60 2.41
C THR A 56 26.24 -16.99 1.04
N LEU A 57 25.50 -17.70 0.19
CA LEU A 57 25.05 -17.25 -1.13
C LEU A 57 23.86 -16.26 -1.06
N ARG A 58 23.34 -15.96 0.13
CA ARG A 58 22.18 -15.08 0.38
C ARG A 58 20.89 -15.58 -0.31
N LEU A 59 20.68 -16.89 -0.37
CA LEU A 59 19.51 -17.55 -0.97
C LEU A 59 18.50 -17.92 0.13
N HIS A 60 17.96 -16.90 0.81
CA HIS A 60 17.11 -17.07 1.98
C HIS A 60 15.73 -17.69 1.66
N GLY A 61 15.20 -17.45 0.46
CA GLY A 61 13.95 -18.04 0.01
C GLY A 61 14.09 -19.55 -0.16
N MET A 62 15.20 -20.02 -0.74
CA MET A 62 15.51 -21.46 -0.84
C MET A 62 15.64 -22.11 0.53
N ILE A 63 16.31 -21.44 1.49
CA ILE A 63 16.47 -21.95 2.86
C ILE A 63 15.09 -22.17 3.51
N ALA A 64 14.19 -21.23 3.35
CA ALA A 64 12.88 -21.27 4.00
C ALA A 64 12.02 -22.46 3.56
N THR A 65 12.26 -23.01 2.36
CA THR A 65 11.46 -24.09 1.77
C THR A 65 12.27 -25.37 1.53
N LEU A 66 13.57 -25.37 1.82
CA LEU A 66 14.50 -26.46 1.50
C LEU A 66 14.00 -27.84 1.99
N GLU A 67 13.62 -27.95 3.26
CA GLU A 67 13.12 -29.21 3.84
C GLU A 67 11.87 -29.71 3.10
N THR A 68 10.91 -28.80 2.80
CA THR A 68 9.71 -29.12 2.05
C THR A 68 10.04 -29.65 0.64
N ARG A 69 11.02 -29.05 -0.03
CA ARG A 69 11.42 -29.44 -1.38
C ARG A 69 12.15 -30.78 -1.39
N ILE A 70 12.94 -31.08 -0.36
CA ILE A 70 13.58 -32.41 -0.18
C ILE A 70 12.49 -33.50 -0.01
N VAL A 71 11.47 -33.26 0.80
CA VAL A 71 10.35 -34.21 0.96
C VAL A 71 9.63 -34.43 -0.37
N GLN A 72 9.38 -33.41 -1.17
CA GLN A 72 8.76 -33.52 -2.50
C GLN A 72 9.62 -34.35 -3.46
N ALA A 73 10.93 -34.15 -3.46
CA ALA A 73 11.87 -34.95 -4.27
C ALA A 73 11.76 -36.45 -3.91
N ASN A 74 11.70 -36.78 -2.62
CA ASN A 74 11.59 -38.18 -2.16
C ASN A 74 10.21 -38.81 -2.41
N GLN A 75 9.18 -37.99 -2.63
CA GLN A 75 7.84 -38.43 -3.05
C GLN A 75 7.73 -38.67 -4.56
N GLY A 76 8.83 -38.54 -5.32
CA GLY A 76 8.88 -38.84 -6.74
C GLY A 76 8.80 -37.61 -7.67
N ALA A 77 8.88 -36.40 -7.13
CA ALA A 77 9.02 -35.22 -7.97
C ALA A 77 10.38 -35.23 -8.69
N SER A 78 10.40 -34.82 -9.95
CA SER A 78 11.66 -34.79 -10.72
C SER A 78 12.61 -33.72 -10.18
N PHE A 79 13.92 -33.95 -10.34
CA PHE A 79 14.94 -32.95 -9.95
C PHE A 79 14.66 -31.57 -10.58
N THR A 80 14.28 -31.55 -11.86
CA THR A 80 14.01 -30.30 -12.59
C THR A 80 12.83 -29.54 -11.96
N GLU A 81 11.76 -30.23 -11.57
CA GLU A 81 10.60 -29.60 -10.92
C GLU A 81 10.98 -29.02 -9.55
N VAL A 82 11.67 -29.82 -8.73
CA VAL A 82 12.11 -29.37 -7.40
C VAL A 82 13.05 -28.17 -7.48
N PHE A 83 14.00 -28.23 -8.41
CA PHE A 83 14.94 -27.11 -8.60
C PHE A 83 14.26 -25.86 -9.13
N ALA A 84 13.32 -25.98 -10.06
CA ALA A 84 12.51 -24.86 -10.53
C ALA A 84 11.69 -24.22 -9.40
N CYS A 85 11.10 -25.04 -8.53
CA CYS A 85 10.40 -24.57 -7.34
C CYS A 85 11.33 -23.81 -6.39
N LEU A 86 12.53 -24.32 -6.11
CA LEU A 86 13.51 -23.61 -5.26
C LEU A 86 13.89 -22.24 -5.82
N ILE A 87 14.10 -22.16 -7.15
CA ILE A 87 14.39 -20.88 -7.81
C ILE A 87 13.19 -19.92 -7.64
N GLN A 88 11.96 -20.41 -7.85
CA GLN A 88 10.76 -19.59 -7.70
C GLN A 88 10.59 -19.10 -6.26
N ASP A 89 10.83 -19.96 -5.27
CA ASP A 89 10.77 -19.63 -3.85
C ASP A 89 11.75 -18.47 -3.51
N GLU A 90 12.96 -18.49 -4.05
CA GLU A 90 13.94 -17.41 -3.86
C GLU A 90 13.49 -16.10 -4.52
N LEU A 91 12.95 -16.17 -5.74
CA LEU A 91 12.43 -14.99 -6.45
C LEU A 91 11.27 -14.36 -5.69
N ASP A 92 10.34 -15.16 -5.20
CA ASP A 92 9.18 -14.70 -4.44
C ASP A 92 9.59 -14.10 -3.09
N TYR A 93 10.55 -14.73 -2.40
CA TYR A 93 11.13 -14.19 -1.18
C TYR A 93 11.76 -12.81 -1.41
N ARG A 94 12.60 -12.67 -2.45
CA ARG A 94 13.22 -11.38 -2.80
C ARG A 94 12.20 -10.32 -3.15
N LYS A 95 11.18 -10.67 -3.93
CA LYS A 95 10.09 -9.77 -4.31
C LYS A 95 9.32 -9.31 -3.07
N SER A 96 8.95 -10.21 -2.18
CA SER A 96 8.24 -9.91 -0.93
C SER A 96 9.07 -8.98 -0.04
N ARG A 97 10.35 -9.31 0.18
CA ARG A 97 11.26 -8.49 0.98
C ARG A 97 11.45 -7.09 0.42
N LEU A 98 11.57 -6.97 -0.90
CA LEU A 98 11.68 -5.67 -1.57
C LEU A 98 10.40 -4.85 -1.41
N THR A 99 9.24 -5.47 -1.53
CA THR A 99 7.92 -4.85 -1.31
C THR A 99 7.80 -4.34 0.13
N GLN A 100 8.17 -5.13 1.13
CA GLN A 100 8.17 -4.71 2.54
C GLN A 100 9.12 -3.54 2.79
N THR A 101 10.30 -3.54 2.16
CA THR A 101 11.26 -2.44 2.27
C THR A 101 10.69 -1.16 1.68
N ARG A 102 10.05 -1.23 0.51
CA ARG A 102 9.38 -0.09 -0.13
C ARG A 102 8.23 0.44 0.71
N LEU A 103 7.42 -0.47 1.27
CA LEU A 103 6.31 -0.11 2.14
C LEU A 103 6.80 0.65 3.38
N LYS A 104 7.81 0.15 4.09
CA LYS A 104 8.41 0.85 5.23
C LYS A 104 8.99 2.23 4.85
N ALA A 105 9.61 2.34 3.69
CA ALA A 105 10.20 3.59 3.21
C ALA A 105 9.16 4.61 2.72
N SER A 106 7.97 4.16 2.32
CA SER A 106 6.93 5.02 1.75
C SER A 106 6.31 6.00 2.75
N GLY A 107 6.28 5.64 4.03
CA GLY A 107 5.52 6.36 5.06
C GLY A 107 4.03 6.03 5.10
N LEU A 108 3.59 5.02 4.33
CA LEU A 108 2.21 4.54 4.36
C LEU A 108 1.97 3.69 5.61
N THR A 109 1.02 4.09 6.45
CA THR A 109 0.68 3.39 7.71
C THR A 109 -0.45 2.38 7.55
N GLU A 110 -1.32 2.59 6.57
CA GLU A 110 -2.48 1.75 6.27
C GLU A 110 -2.40 1.30 4.81
N GLN A 111 -2.85 0.08 4.53
CA GLN A 111 -2.77 -0.55 3.21
C GLN A 111 -4.18 -0.91 2.71
N PRO A 112 -5.10 0.06 2.55
CA PRO A 112 -6.44 -0.23 2.10
C PRO A 112 -6.45 -0.77 0.67
N THR A 113 -7.53 -1.49 0.35
CA THR A 113 -7.81 -2.00 -0.99
C THR A 113 -9.13 -1.46 -1.50
N LEU A 114 -9.37 -1.51 -2.82
CA LEU A 114 -10.65 -1.08 -3.40
C LEU A 114 -11.83 -1.96 -2.96
N THR A 115 -11.59 -3.17 -2.47
CA THR A 115 -12.63 -4.07 -1.95
C THR A 115 -13.26 -3.54 -0.66
N GLU A 116 -12.52 -2.74 0.09
CA GLU A 116 -12.98 -2.10 1.33
C GLU A 116 -13.78 -0.81 1.07
N PHE A 117 -13.83 -0.33 -0.18
CA PHE A 117 -14.47 0.93 -0.52
C PHE A 117 -15.97 0.74 -0.75
N ASP A 118 -16.81 1.44 0.04
CA ASP A 118 -18.29 1.43 -0.08
C ASP A 118 -18.75 2.29 -1.27
N TRP A 119 -18.79 1.68 -2.44
CA TRP A 119 -19.24 2.33 -3.67
C TRP A 119 -20.72 2.75 -3.65
N GLY A 120 -21.54 2.08 -2.83
CA GLY A 120 -22.97 2.37 -2.71
C GLY A 120 -23.26 3.67 -1.96
N PHE A 121 -22.32 4.10 -1.11
CA PHE A 121 -22.51 5.28 -0.28
C PHE A 121 -22.47 6.60 -1.07
N ASN A 122 -21.57 6.71 -2.03
CA ASN A 122 -21.43 7.87 -2.91
C ASN A 122 -21.40 7.42 -4.39
N PRO A 123 -22.54 7.05 -5.00
CA PRO A 123 -22.58 6.44 -6.32
C PRO A 123 -22.16 7.37 -7.47
N LYS A 124 -22.04 8.68 -7.23
CA LYS A 124 -21.58 9.67 -8.22
C LYS A 124 -20.05 9.74 -8.35
N LEU A 125 -19.32 9.01 -7.53
CA LEU A 125 -17.86 9.01 -7.64
C LEU A 125 -17.41 8.43 -8.98
N PRO A 126 -16.33 8.97 -9.60
CA PRO A 126 -15.82 8.53 -10.89
C PRO A 126 -15.10 7.18 -10.77
N LYS A 127 -15.88 6.11 -10.66
CA LYS A 127 -15.40 4.75 -10.36
C LYS A 127 -14.39 4.26 -11.38
N MET A 128 -14.61 4.48 -12.68
CA MET A 128 -13.70 4.03 -13.72
C MET A 128 -12.34 4.74 -13.64
N ASP A 129 -12.36 6.05 -13.44
CA ASP A 129 -11.12 6.84 -13.31
C ASP A 129 -10.32 6.41 -12.06
N ILE A 130 -11.03 6.07 -10.97
CA ILE A 130 -10.37 5.55 -9.76
C ILE A 130 -9.72 4.19 -10.05
N TYR A 131 -10.38 3.28 -10.76
CA TYR A 131 -9.77 2.01 -11.18
C TYR A 131 -8.56 2.24 -12.09
N GLU A 132 -8.62 3.22 -13.00
CA GLU A 132 -7.49 3.58 -13.84
C GLU A 132 -6.30 4.08 -13.02
N LEU A 133 -6.51 4.94 -12.02
CA LEU A 133 -5.45 5.36 -11.10
C LEU A 133 -4.82 4.18 -10.35
N VAL A 134 -5.66 3.27 -9.81
CA VAL A 134 -5.18 2.11 -9.05
C VAL A 134 -4.42 1.12 -9.95
N SER A 135 -4.71 1.07 -11.26
CA SER A 135 -3.94 0.27 -12.22
C SER A 135 -2.47 0.69 -12.36
N GLY A 136 -2.13 1.91 -11.92
CA GLY A 136 -0.79 2.47 -12.02
C GLY A 136 -0.39 2.89 -13.45
N LYS A 137 -1.33 2.93 -14.40
CA LYS A 137 -1.07 3.36 -15.77
C LYS A 137 -0.50 4.78 -15.80
N PHE A 138 -1.10 5.71 -15.05
CA PHE A 138 -0.65 7.10 -14.97
C PHE A 138 0.80 7.23 -14.46
N ILE A 139 1.26 6.33 -13.56
CA ILE A 139 2.65 6.34 -13.07
C ILE A 139 3.60 5.93 -14.18
N ARG A 140 3.24 4.96 -14.99
CA ARG A 140 4.04 4.49 -16.11
C ARG A 140 4.17 5.55 -17.23
N GLU A 141 3.12 6.36 -17.40
CA GLU A 141 3.05 7.43 -18.39
C GLU A 141 3.65 8.75 -17.88
N GLY A 142 3.98 8.84 -16.58
CA GLY A 142 4.49 10.05 -15.94
C GLY A 142 3.44 11.15 -15.81
N HIS A 143 2.17 10.76 -15.68
CA HIS A 143 1.05 11.68 -15.49
C HIS A 143 0.79 11.93 -14.00
N ASP A 144 0.13 13.05 -13.70
CA ASP A 144 -0.23 13.44 -12.34
C ASP A 144 -1.71 13.13 -12.05
N ALA A 145 -2.11 13.20 -10.78
CA ALA A 145 -3.51 13.06 -10.37
C ALA A 145 -3.85 14.06 -9.26
N LEU A 146 -4.98 14.72 -9.40
CA LEU A 146 -5.51 15.66 -8.42
C LEU A 146 -6.91 15.24 -8.01
N LEU A 147 -7.08 14.87 -6.73
CA LEU A 147 -8.34 14.47 -6.12
C LEU A 147 -8.88 15.62 -5.27
N ILE A 148 -9.96 16.27 -5.72
CA ILE A 148 -10.55 17.40 -4.99
C ILE A 148 -11.98 17.10 -4.57
N GLY A 149 -12.42 17.71 -3.49
CA GLY A 149 -13.83 17.62 -3.06
C GLY A 149 -14.02 17.62 -1.56
N SER A 150 -15.27 17.45 -1.13
CA SER A 150 -15.70 17.57 0.27
C SER A 150 -14.95 16.62 1.23
N PRO A 151 -14.76 17.02 2.49
CA PRO A 151 -14.17 16.13 3.50
C PRO A 151 -15.00 14.85 3.70
N GLY A 152 -14.29 13.72 3.94
CA GLY A 152 -14.95 12.44 4.23
C GLY A 152 -15.55 11.72 3.02
N THR A 153 -15.28 12.14 1.79
CA THR A 153 -15.76 11.49 0.55
C THR A 153 -14.88 10.33 0.06
N GLY A 154 -13.75 10.04 0.74
CA GLY A 154 -12.89 8.90 0.41
C GLY A 154 -11.58 9.24 -0.30
N LYS A 155 -11.24 10.51 -0.54
CA LYS A 155 -10.00 10.93 -1.23
C LYS A 155 -8.73 10.31 -0.66
N SER A 156 -8.51 10.45 0.65
CA SER A 156 -7.34 9.88 1.34
C SER A 156 -7.30 8.36 1.29
N MET A 157 -8.46 7.70 1.38
CA MET A 157 -8.55 6.25 1.23
C MET A 157 -8.12 5.82 -0.17
N ILE A 158 -8.60 6.50 -1.22
CA ILE A 158 -8.18 6.22 -2.60
C ILE A 158 -6.71 6.52 -2.80
N ALA A 159 -6.18 7.63 -2.28
CA ALA A 159 -4.76 7.94 -2.35
C ALA A 159 -3.89 6.86 -1.70
N LYS A 160 -4.26 6.36 -0.52
CA LYS A 160 -3.59 5.24 0.16
C LYS A 160 -3.72 3.93 -0.62
N THR A 161 -4.88 3.65 -1.22
CA THR A 161 -5.09 2.48 -2.08
C THR A 161 -4.20 2.52 -3.33
N VAL A 162 -4.08 3.67 -3.98
CA VAL A 162 -3.16 3.88 -5.12
C VAL A 162 -1.71 3.67 -4.66
N ALA A 163 -1.32 4.22 -3.49
CA ALA A 163 0.02 4.02 -2.92
C ALA A 163 0.33 2.53 -2.72
N ASN A 164 -0.59 1.80 -2.08
CA ASN A 164 -0.45 0.37 -1.82
C ASN A 164 -0.31 -0.43 -3.13
N ALA A 165 -1.22 -0.21 -4.09
CA ALA A 165 -1.19 -0.87 -5.39
C ALA A 165 0.12 -0.57 -6.15
N ALA A 166 0.60 0.67 -6.14
CA ALA A 166 1.86 1.05 -6.76
C ALA A 166 3.08 0.37 -6.11
N ILE A 167 3.11 0.26 -4.77
CA ILE A 167 4.18 -0.46 -4.04
C ILE A 167 4.19 -1.94 -4.42
N LEU A 168 3.02 -2.59 -4.47
CA LEU A 168 2.86 -3.99 -4.88
C LEU A 168 3.28 -4.21 -6.33
N ALA A 169 3.00 -3.25 -7.22
CA ALA A 169 3.46 -3.25 -8.62
C ALA A 169 4.97 -2.98 -8.77
N GLY A 170 5.66 -2.62 -7.68
CA GLY A 170 7.12 -2.46 -7.67
C GLY A 170 7.62 -1.03 -7.79
N TYR A 171 6.75 -0.02 -7.76
CA TYR A 171 7.15 1.38 -7.77
C TYR A 171 7.70 1.83 -6.42
N LYS A 172 8.58 2.83 -6.44
CA LYS A 172 9.00 3.57 -5.26
C LYS A 172 7.97 4.65 -4.99
N VAL A 173 7.30 4.59 -3.85
CA VAL A 173 6.26 5.54 -3.44
C VAL A 173 6.70 6.28 -2.19
N VAL A 174 6.41 7.57 -2.14
CA VAL A 174 6.47 8.36 -0.92
C VAL A 174 5.08 8.95 -0.68
N TYR A 175 4.51 8.64 0.47
CA TYR A 175 3.25 9.18 0.95
C TYR A 175 3.50 10.11 2.13
N ARG A 176 2.97 11.33 2.06
CA ARG A 176 3.00 12.31 3.15
C ARG A 176 1.68 13.03 3.24
N GLU A 177 1.19 13.22 4.45
CA GLU A 177 0.22 14.28 4.68
C GLU A 177 0.89 15.64 4.44
N ALA A 178 0.16 16.63 3.93
CA ALA A 178 0.76 17.90 3.51
C ALA A 178 1.55 18.58 4.63
N HIS A 179 1.08 18.52 5.90
CA HIS A 179 1.82 19.10 7.00
C HIS A 179 3.18 18.43 7.21
N THR A 180 3.23 17.09 7.20
CA THR A 180 4.48 16.34 7.33
C THR A 180 5.41 16.57 6.14
N PHE A 181 4.86 16.73 4.93
CA PHE A 181 5.66 17.06 3.76
C PHE A 181 6.43 18.38 3.94
N PHE A 182 5.76 19.43 4.42
CA PHE A 182 6.40 20.71 4.67
C PHE A 182 7.31 20.68 5.92
N GLU A 183 6.94 19.94 6.96
CA GLU A 183 7.77 19.73 8.14
C GLU A 183 9.08 19.02 7.77
N ASP A 184 9.04 17.95 6.96
CA ASP A 184 10.24 17.24 6.48
C ASP A 184 11.20 18.18 5.74
N LEU A 185 10.68 19.08 4.89
CA LEU A 185 11.49 20.08 4.16
C LEU A 185 12.08 21.14 5.09
N PHE A 186 11.28 21.64 6.03
CA PHE A 186 11.72 22.63 7.02
C PHE A 186 12.83 22.05 7.91
N GLU A 187 12.62 20.89 8.53
CA GLU A 187 13.61 20.24 9.38
C GLU A 187 14.90 19.91 8.59
N ALA A 188 14.74 19.42 7.36
CA ALA A 188 15.88 19.12 6.51
C ALA A 188 16.70 20.38 6.16
N THR A 189 16.05 21.55 6.09
CA THR A 189 16.72 22.83 5.88
C THR A 189 17.54 23.21 7.13
N GLN A 190 16.95 23.09 8.31
CA GLN A 190 17.65 23.36 9.59
C GLN A 190 18.87 22.44 9.78
N LEU A 191 18.73 21.16 9.40
CA LEU A 191 19.79 20.17 9.50
C LEU A 191 20.77 20.17 8.31
N LYS A 192 20.71 21.16 7.39
CA LYS A 192 21.51 21.24 6.16
C LYS A 192 21.40 19.97 5.27
N ARG A 193 20.26 19.28 5.32
CA ARG A 193 19.97 18.06 4.55
C ARG A 193 18.88 18.24 3.48
N ARG A 194 18.48 19.50 3.20
CA ARG A 194 17.41 19.83 2.25
C ARG A 194 17.58 19.12 0.90
N LYS A 195 18.80 19.12 0.32
CA LYS A 195 19.08 18.45 -0.95
C LYS A 195 18.69 16.96 -0.95
N LYS A 196 18.88 16.28 0.18
CA LYS A 196 18.55 14.84 0.30
C LYS A 196 17.03 14.62 0.28
N ILE A 197 16.29 15.45 0.99
CA ILE A 197 14.81 15.32 1.07
C ILE A 197 14.17 15.81 -0.23
N SER A 198 14.60 16.96 -0.77
CA SER A 198 14.14 17.42 -2.09
C SER A 198 14.41 16.38 -3.18
N LYS A 199 15.59 15.76 -3.19
CA LYS A 199 15.92 14.65 -4.09
C LYS A 199 14.99 13.45 -3.90
N LEU A 200 14.71 13.03 -2.66
CA LEU A 200 13.79 11.93 -2.37
C LEU A 200 12.39 12.22 -2.94
N PHE A 201 11.86 13.41 -2.69
CA PHE A 201 10.54 13.81 -3.18
C PHE A 201 10.50 13.99 -4.70
N SER A 202 11.58 14.45 -5.31
CA SER A 202 11.66 14.70 -6.76
C SER A 202 11.87 13.41 -7.58
N GLU A 203 12.64 12.43 -7.07
CA GLU A 203 13.06 11.25 -7.85
C GLU A 203 12.21 9.99 -7.61
N THR A 204 11.38 9.96 -6.55
CA THR A 204 10.50 8.81 -6.32
C THR A 204 9.49 8.64 -7.47
N ASP A 205 9.11 7.41 -7.80
CA ASP A 205 8.22 7.15 -8.95
C ASP A 205 6.84 7.78 -8.76
N LEU A 206 6.28 7.68 -7.54
CA LEU A 206 5.03 8.32 -7.16
C LEU A 206 5.20 9.07 -5.84
N LEU A 207 4.95 10.38 -5.85
CA LEU A 207 4.80 11.21 -4.65
C LEU A 207 3.31 11.43 -4.39
N ILE A 208 2.88 11.14 -3.17
CA ILE A 208 1.51 11.44 -2.73
C ILE A 208 1.57 12.49 -1.62
N ILE A 209 0.90 13.61 -1.82
CA ILE A 209 0.70 14.65 -0.82
C ILE A 209 -0.79 14.70 -0.49
N ASP A 210 -1.15 14.19 0.68
CA ASP A 210 -2.54 14.05 1.10
C ASP A 210 -3.01 15.22 1.96
N ASP A 211 -4.29 15.58 1.83
CA ASP A 211 -4.95 16.65 2.58
C ASP A 211 -4.26 18.03 2.46
N LEU A 212 -3.85 18.39 1.23
CA LEU A 212 -3.29 19.73 0.97
C LEU A 212 -4.32 20.82 1.33
N PHE A 213 -3.86 21.82 2.09
CA PHE A 213 -4.69 22.91 2.64
C PHE A 213 -5.72 22.49 3.69
N LEU A 214 -5.54 21.36 4.37
CA LEU A 214 -6.37 21.03 5.54
C LEU A 214 -6.18 22.06 6.65
N ARG A 215 -4.94 22.50 6.91
CA ARG A 215 -4.64 23.59 7.83
C ARG A 215 -4.80 24.94 7.12
N LYS A 216 -5.47 25.90 7.77
CA LYS A 216 -5.69 27.23 7.20
C LYS A 216 -4.39 28.06 7.02
N LYS A 217 -3.39 27.80 7.87
CA LYS A 217 -2.12 28.53 7.84
C LYS A 217 -1.05 27.62 7.26
N MET A 218 -0.61 27.94 6.06
CA MET A 218 0.52 27.28 5.42
C MET A 218 1.85 27.92 5.86
N PRO A 219 2.98 27.18 5.85
CA PRO A 219 4.31 27.76 6.02
C PRO A 219 4.57 28.87 5.00
N GLU A 220 5.41 29.84 5.33
CA GLU A 220 5.71 30.96 4.41
C GLU A 220 6.36 30.48 3.10
N GLN A 221 7.19 29.45 3.19
CA GLN A 221 7.91 28.89 2.04
C GLN A 221 7.12 27.79 1.31
N ALA A 222 5.86 27.54 1.70
CA ALA A 222 5.08 26.43 1.14
C ALA A 222 4.88 26.52 -0.39
N ALA A 223 4.72 27.73 -0.92
CA ALA A 223 4.58 27.95 -2.35
C ALA A 223 5.86 27.56 -3.12
N ASP A 224 7.00 28.07 -2.65
CA ASP A 224 8.31 27.79 -3.26
C ASP A 224 8.69 26.32 -3.14
N ASP A 225 8.48 25.73 -1.96
CA ASP A 225 8.75 24.33 -1.68
C ASP A 225 7.95 23.39 -2.60
N LEU A 226 6.64 23.65 -2.73
CA LEU A 226 5.76 22.85 -3.57
C LEU A 226 6.09 23.06 -5.05
N LEU A 227 6.33 24.31 -5.48
CA LEU A 227 6.70 24.64 -6.85
C LEU A 227 8.02 23.96 -7.26
N GLU A 228 9.06 24.05 -6.43
CA GLU A 228 10.36 23.39 -6.66
C GLU A 228 10.17 21.88 -6.93
N ILE A 229 9.45 21.20 -6.05
CA ILE A 229 9.24 19.74 -6.15
C ILE A 229 8.41 19.39 -7.40
N ILE A 230 7.31 20.11 -7.66
CA ILE A 230 6.46 19.85 -8.83
C ILE A 230 7.22 20.10 -10.15
N LEU A 231 8.00 21.18 -10.26
CA LEU A 231 8.81 21.45 -11.46
C LEU A 231 9.86 20.35 -11.71
N ASN A 232 10.55 19.90 -10.66
CA ASN A 232 11.54 18.84 -10.77
C ASN A 232 10.89 17.52 -11.22
N ARG A 233 9.72 17.17 -10.65
CA ARG A 233 8.98 15.96 -11.00
C ARG A 233 8.44 16.00 -12.41
N TYR A 234 7.85 17.12 -12.81
CA TYR A 234 7.36 17.33 -14.18
C TYR A 234 8.48 17.14 -15.21
N SER A 235 9.65 17.75 -14.97
CA SER A 235 10.83 17.60 -15.86
C SER A 235 11.36 16.18 -15.90
N ALA A 236 11.28 15.44 -14.79
CA ALA A 236 11.73 14.05 -14.67
C ALA A 236 10.66 13.02 -15.10
N LYS A 237 9.47 13.46 -15.54
CA LYS A 237 8.30 12.60 -15.84
C LYS A 237 7.97 11.65 -14.68
N LYS A 238 7.96 12.18 -13.45
CA LYS A 238 7.58 11.46 -12.23
C LYS A 238 6.20 11.89 -11.79
N SER A 239 5.36 10.92 -11.45
CA SER A 239 3.95 11.14 -11.13
C SER A 239 3.73 11.67 -9.72
N THR A 240 2.85 12.66 -9.60
CA THR A 240 2.40 13.22 -8.33
C THR A 240 0.90 13.00 -8.17
N LEU A 241 0.47 12.56 -6.98
CA LEU A 241 -0.94 12.51 -6.61
C LEU A 241 -1.16 13.47 -5.45
N LEU A 242 -2.05 14.44 -5.64
CA LEU A 242 -2.44 15.37 -4.60
C LEU A 242 -3.90 15.16 -4.22
N THR A 243 -4.21 15.27 -2.93
CA THR A 243 -5.60 15.37 -2.48
C THR A 243 -5.84 16.71 -1.82
N SER A 244 -7.00 17.30 -2.04
CA SER A 244 -7.40 18.55 -1.39
C SER A 244 -8.91 18.62 -1.15
N ASN A 245 -9.27 19.25 -0.05
CA ASN A 245 -10.65 19.63 0.24
C ASN A 245 -10.97 21.08 -0.18
N ARG A 246 -10.03 21.74 -0.86
CA ARG A 246 -10.16 23.08 -1.42
C ARG A 246 -10.25 23.04 -2.93
N LEU A 247 -11.04 23.95 -3.48
CA LEU A 247 -11.11 24.13 -4.92
C LEU A 247 -9.80 24.72 -5.44
N VAL A 248 -9.45 24.44 -6.69
CA VAL A 248 -8.20 24.89 -7.30
C VAL A 248 -8.11 26.40 -7.40
N GLU A 249 -9.26 27.08 -7.52
CA GLU A 249 -9.39 28.53 -7.59
C GLU A 249 -8.96 29.24 -6.29
N ASP A 250 -8.98 28.52 -5.17
CA ASP A 250 -8.57 29.06 -3.86
C ASP A 250 -7.07 28.90 -3.59
N TRP A 251 -6.33 28.13 -4.39
CA TRP A 251 -4.93 27.78 -4.10
C TRP A 251 -4.01 28.98 -4.03
N GLY A 252 -4.20 29.97 -4.92
CA GLY A 252 -3.41 31.22 -4.89
C GLY A 252 -3.52 31.97 -3.58
N LYS A 253 -4.73 32.07 -3.03
CA LYS A 253 -4.96 32.70 -1.71
C LYS A 253 -4.36 31.87 -0.57
N LEU A 254 -4.45 30.54 -0.65
CA LEU A 254 -3.98 29.64 0.40
C LEU A 254 -2.45 29.56 0.45
N LEU A 255 -1.79 29.55 -0.72
CA LEU A 255 -0.34 29.64 -0.86
C LEU A 255 0.20 31.05 -0.69
N ARG A 256 -0.66 32.07 -0.74
CA ARG A 256 -0.30 33.51 -0.76
C ARG A 256 0.57 33.90 -1.95
N ASP A 257 0.53 33.10 -3.01
CA ASP A 257 1.25 33.33 -4.25
C ASP A 257 0.42 32.79 -5.44
N ASN A 258 -0.17 33.70 -6.19
CA ASN A 258 -0.99 33.38 -7.35
C ASN A 258 -0.13 32.86 -8.50
N THR A 259 1.10 33.34 -8.64
CA THR A 259 2.01 32.99 -9.74
C THR A 259 2.49 31.54 -9.54
N ALA A 260 2.98 31.23 -8.34
CA ALA A 260 3.40 29.86 -7.99
C ALA A 260 2.23 28.89 -8.10
N SER A 261 1.05 29.25 -7.59
CA SER A 261 -0.16 28.43 -7.67
C SER A 261 -0.55 28.11 -9.11
N SER A 262 -0.57 29.12 -10.00
CA SER A 262 -0.87 28.93 -11.42
C SER A 262 0.16 28.03 -12.09
N ALA A 263 1.45 28.20 -11.79
CA ALA A 263 2.52 27.39 -12.31
C ALA A 263 2.46 25.93 -11.84
N ILE A 264 2.07 25.68 -10.59
CA ILE A 264 1.86 24.34 -10.04
C ILE A 264 0.68 23.66 -10.74
N LEU A 265 -0.47 24.34 -10.82
CA LEU A 265 -1.68 23.78 -11.43
C LEU A 265 -1.51 23.50 -12.91
N ASP A 266 -0.83 24.38 -13.64
CA ASP A 266 -0.52 24.18 -15.06
C ASP A 266 0.23 22.85 -15.30
N ARG A 267 1.25 22.54 -14.47
CA ARG A 267 2.02 21.29 -14.61
C ARG A 267 1.20 20.07 -14.18
N LEU A 268 0.53 20.14 -13.05
CA LEU A 268 -0.27 19.04 -12.54
C LEU A 268 -1.42 18.65 -13.46
N LEU A 269 -2.02 19.61 -14.17
CA LEU A 269 -3.19 19.38 -15.01
C LEU A 269 -2.83 19.19 -16.50
N HIS A 270 -1.61 19.50 -16.91
CA HIS A 270 -1.19 19.38 -18.32
C HIS A 270 -1.40 17.97 -18.90
N HIS A 271 -1.00 16.95 -18.14
CA HIS A 271 -1.24 15.54 -18.47
C HIS A 271 -1.95 14.80 -17.31
N GLY A 272 -2.55 15.57 -16.38
CA GLY A 272 -3.06 15.05 -15.12
C GLY A 272 -4.53 14.67 -15.16
N HIS A 273 -4.89 13.76 -14.27
CA HIS A 273 -6.25 13.35 -13.98
C HIS A 273 -6.83 14.24 -12.88
N LEU A 274 -7.89 14.98 -13.18
CA LEU A 274 -8.64 15.75 -12.18
C LEU A 274 -9.91 15.00 -11.80
N LEU A 275 -9.96 14.45 -10.58
CA LEU A 275 -11.11 13.72 -10.05
C LEU A 275 -11.83 14.54 -9.00
N LYS A 276 -13.14 14.77 -9.22
CA LYS A 276 -14.00 15.46 -8.26
C LYS A 276 -14.72 14.45 -7.37
N PHE A 277 -14.57 14.61 -6.05
CA PHE A 277 -15.17 13.78 -5.03
C PHE A 277 -16.35 14.53 -4.39
N GLU A 278 -17.52 14.32 -4.95
CA GLU A 278 -18.76 14.92 -4.46
C GLU A 278 -19.58 13.86 -3.70
N GLY A 279 -20.21 14.27 -2.60
CA GLY A 279 -21.09 13.37 -1.86
C GLY A 279 -21.10 13.61 -0.36
N LYS A 280 -21.69 12.65 0.35
CA LYS A 280 -21.83 12.69 1.81
C LYS A 280 -20.53 12.24 2.49
N SER A 281 -20.31 12.70 3.72
CA SER A 281 -19.18 12.28 4.52
C SER A 281 -19.39 10.88 5.10
N TYR A 282 -18.55 9.93 4.72
CA TYR A 282 -18.54 8.56 5.27
C TYR A 282 -18.17 8.55 6.75
N ARG A 283 -17.26 9.42 7.18
CA ARG A 283 -16.88 9.59 8.60
C ARG A 283 -18.09 9.98 9.48
N LEU A 284 -18.97 10.82 8.96
CA LEU A 284 -20.22 11.19 9.68
C LEU A 284 -21.21 10.03 9.74
N LYS A 285 -21.31 9.20 8.68
CA LYS A 285 -22.11 7.97 8.69
C LYS A 285 -21.63 7.01 9.78
N GLU A 286 -20.34 6.74 9.84
CA GLU A 286 -19.78 5.85 10.86
C GLU A 286 -19.95 6.39 12.29
N ALA A 287 -19.77 7.70 12.48
CA ALA A 287 -20.00 8.33 13.77
C ALA A 287 -21.48 8.20 14.22
N ALA A 288 -22.44 8.43 13.32
CA ALA A 288 -23.85 8.26 13.58
C ALA A 288 -24.21 6.81 13.93
N SER A 289 -23.67 5.84 13.20
CA SER A 289 -23.87 4.41 13.46
C SER A 289 -23.34 3.99 14.82
N ARG A 290 -22.13 4.46 15.21
CA ARG A 290 -21.56 4.20 16.54
C ARG A 290 -22.41 4.76 17.69
N ILE A 291 -22.94 5.97 17.51
CA ILE A 291 -23.83 6.61 18.50
C ILE A 291 -25.14 5.82 18.63
N SER A 292 -25.71 5.36 17.52
CA SER A 292 -26.95 4.56 17.53
C SER A 292 -26.74 3.21 18.24
N GLN A 293 -25.66 2.51 17.95
CA GLN A 293 -25.31 1.24 18.60
C GLN A 293 -25.05 1.38 20.11
N SER A 294 -24.41 2.47 20.53
CA SER A 294 -24.15 2.73 21.95
C SER A 294 -25.44 3.07 22.72
N LYS A 295 -26.43 3.71 22.09
CA LYS A 295 -27.75 3.95 22.67
C LYS A 295 -28.56 2.66 22.80
N GLN A 296 -28.51 1.79 21.81
CA GLN A 296 -29.20 0.49 21.83
C GLN A 296 -28.64 -0.40 22.95
N LYS A 297 -27.31 -0.54 23.06
CA LYS A 297 -26.69 -1.31 24.16
C LYS A 297 -27.11 -0.82 25.54
N LYS A 298 -27.18 0.51 25.76
CA LYS A 298 -27.62 1.09 27.04
C LYS A 298 -29.09 0.86 27.32
N GLN A 299 -29.94 0.74 26.30
CA GLN A 299 -31.39 0.40 26.47
C GLN A 299 -31.55 -1.09 26.80
N ASP A 300 -30.79 -1.97 26.13
CA ASP A 300 -30.82 -3.42 26.38
C ASP A 300 -30.31 -3.77 27.79
N GLU A 301 -29.26 -3.07 28.26
CA GLU A 301 -28.76 -3.24 29.65
C GLU A 301 -29.75 -2.75 30.69
N LYS A 302 -30.47 -1.63 30.44
CA LYS A 302 -31.54 -1.15 31.33
C LYS A 302 -32.76 -2.08 31.35
N GLY A 303 -33.12 -2.68 30.21
CA GLY A 303 -34.18 -3.66 30.12
C GLY A 303 -33.88 -4.92 30.92
N LYS A 304 -32.65 -5.46 30.82
CA LYS A 304 -32.20 -6.64 31.58
C LYS A 304 -32.20 -6.38 33.09
N ASN A 305 -31.74 -5.22 33.53
CA ASN A 305 -31.72 -4.88 34.97
C ASN A 305 -33.16 -4.64 35.54
N MET A 306 -34.14 -4.31 34.72
CA MET A 306 -35.52 -4.16 35.13
C MET A 306 -36.28 -5.51 35.23
N ASP A 307 -35.88 -6.51 34.43
CA ASP A 307 -36.45 -7.87 34.52
C ASP A 307 -35.90 -8.65 35.74
N LEU A 308 -34.60 -8.49 36.06
CA LEU A 308 -34.01 -9.13 37.24
C LEU A 308 -34.60 -8.58 38.58
N SER A 309 -35.07 -7.35 38.60
CA SER A 309 -35.68 -6.77 39.80
C SER A 309 -37.18 -7.15 39.99
N LYS A 310 -37.79 -7.89 39.03
CA LYS A 310 -39.16 -8.39 39.12
C LYS A 310 -39.26 -9.87 39.47
N GLU A 311 -38.15 -10.63 39.40
CA GLU A 311 -38.12 -12.03 39.83
C GLU A 311 -37.81 -12.22 41.32
N ASP A 312 -37.42 -11.16 42.04
CA ASP A 312 -37.12 -11.19 43.48
C ASP A 312 -38.28 -10.67 44.38
N LEU A 313 -39.51 -10.60 43.90
CA LEU A 313 -40.75 -10.24 44.65
C LEU A 313 -41.80 -11.36 44.53
#